data_e61d034cc101767fdfd1d0e3daca7ec8
#
_entry.id   e61d034cc101767fdfd1d0e3daca7ec8
#
_cell.length_a   1.000
_cell.length_b   1.000
_cell.length_c   1.000
_cell.angle_alpha   90.00
_cell.angle_beta   90.00
_cell.angle_gamma   90.00
#
_symmetry.space_group_name_H-M   'P 1'
#
loop_
_entity.id
_entity.type
_entity.pdbx_description
1 polymer ?
#
loop_
_entity_poly.entity_id
_entity_poly.type
_entity_poly.pdbx_seq_one_letter_code
_entity_poly.pdbx_strand_id
1 'polypeptide(L)'
;ERKIVEFVERNVNILFILAITGLAIAVRYAGRDFVSGDMTWFLLGWFQKIADNGGIHSLKNQVGDYNILYQTIVALFTYIGDKSIYYYKILSIFFDFCMAISAAIFACELSKKEKNDKVFFRCRRV
;
A
#
# COMPACT_ATOMS: atom_id res chain seq x y z
N GLU A 1 1.46 0.39 38.85
CA GLU A 1 2.05 -0.66 38.00
C GLU A 1 1.01 -1.70 37.56
N ARG A 2 0.25 -2.30 38.48
CA ARG A 2 -0.75 -3.35 38.17
C ARG A 2 -1.83 -2.90 37.16
N LYS A 3 -2.33 -1.66 37.26
CA LYS A 3 -3.32 -1.12 36.30
C LYS A 3 -2.76 -0.93 34.90
N ILE A 4 -1.48 -0.64 34.78
CA ILE A 4 -0.81 -0.50 33.46
C ILE A 4 -0.67 -1.88 32.81
N VAL A 5 -0.27 -2.89 33.57
CA VAL A 5 -0.16 -4.28 33.09
C VAL A 5 -1.51 -4.79 32.61
N GLU A 6 -2.56 -4.64 33.40
CA GLU A 6 -3.93 -5.02 33.05
C GLU A 6 -4.43 -4.29 31.78
N PHE A 7 -4.10 -3.01 31.63
CA PHE A 7 -4.43 -2.23 30.42
C PHE A 7 -3.70 -2.77 29.18
N VAL A 8 -2.39 -3.05 29.30
CA VAL A 8 -1.57 -3.57 28.20
C VAL A 8 -2.07 -4.95 27.78
N GLU A 9 -2.29 -5.87 28.72
CA GLU A 9 -2.78 -7.21 28.44
C GLU A 9 -4.13 -7.18 27.72
N ARG A 10 -5.04 -6.31 28.13
CA ARG A 10 -6.35 -6.18 27.52
C ARG A 10 -6.30 -5.62 26.10
N ASN A 11 -5.32 -4.79 25.80
CA ASN A 11 -5.23 -4.06 24.52
C ASN A 11 -4.02 -4.47 23.66
N VAL A 12 -3.32 -5.56 23.99
CA VAL A 12 -2.07 -5.95 23.36
C VAL A 12 -2.14 -5.99 21.82
N ASN A 13 -3.22 -6.51 21.25
CA ASN A 13 -3.39 -6.58 19.80
C ASN A 13 -3.50 -5.19 19.16
N ILE A 14 -4.25 -4.28 19.79
CA ILE A 14 -4.41 -2.90 19.31
C ILE A 14 -3.08 -2.15 19.40
N LEU A 15 -2.40 -2.28 20.54
CA LEU A 15 -1.08 -1.66 20.76
C LEU A 15 -0.05 -2.16 19.75
N PHE A 16 -0.06 -3.45 19.45
CA PHE A 16 0.82 -4.06 18.46
C PHE A 16 0.55 -3.51 17.05
N ILE A 17 -0.72 -3.44 16.63
CA ILE A 17 -1.10 -2.86 15.33
C ILE A 17 -0.67 -1.40 15.25
N LEU A 18 -0.92 -0.61 16.29
CA LEU A 18 -0.53 0.79 16.33
C LEU A 18 1.00 0.96 16.26
N ALA A 19 1.77 0.13 16.98
CA ALA A 19 3.22 0.16 16.96
C ALA A 19 3.78 -0.16 15.56
N ILE A 20 3.29 -1.23 14.91
CA ILE A 20 3.73 -1.60 13.55
C ILE A 20 3.34 -0.53 12.54
N THR A 21 2.11 -0.01 12.63
CA THR A 21 1.63 1.06 11.72
C THR A 21 2.48 2.32 11.91
N GLY A 22 2.74 2.73 13.15
CA GLY A 22 3.60 3.87 13.46
C GLY A 22 5.03 3.69 12.94
N LEU A 23 5.61 2.51 13.10
CA LEU A 23 6.92 2.18 12.55
C LEU A 23 6.92 2.25 11.01
N ALA A 24 5.91 1.69 10.36
CA ALA A 24 5.77 1.72 8.91
C ALA A 24 5.69 3.16 8.38
N ILE A 25 4.94 4.03 9.05
CA ILE A 25 4.84 5.45 8.69
C ILE A 25 6.19 6.15 8.93
N ALA A 26 6.85 5.91 10.07
CA ALA A 26 8.13 6.53 10.40
C ALA A 26 9.23 6.19 9.38
N VAL A 27 9.33 4.93 8.97
CA VAL A 27 10.29 4.48 7.94
C VAL A 27 10.00 5.15 6.59
N ARG A 28 8.74 5.24 6.18
CA ARG A 28 8.34 5.92 4.94
C ARG A 28 8.62 7.42 4.98
N TYR A 29 8.39 8.03 6.12
CA TYR A 29 8.71 9.46 6.32
C TYR A 29 10.22 9.72 6.28
N ALA A 30 11.02 8.86 6.91
CA ALA A 30 12.49 8.95 6.85
C ALA A 30 13.02 8.80 5.41
N GLY A 31 12.39 7.93 4.60
CA GLY A 31 12.74 7.73 3.19
C GLY A 31 12.06 8.67 2.20
N ARG A 32 11.35 9.72 2.66
CA ARG A 32 10.53 10.58 1.76
C ARG A 32 11.33 11.26 0.64
N ASP A 33 12.58 11.63 0.91
CA ASP A 33 13.45 12.33 -0.04
C ASP A 33 14.38 11.39 -0.82
N PHE A 34 14.35 10.09 -0.50
CA PHE A 34 15.14 9.09 -1.21
C PHE A 34 14.60 8.89 -2.64
N VAL A 35 15.47 8.95 -3.62
CA VAL A 35 15.15 8.71 -5.03
C VAL A 35 15.94 7.49 -5.50
N SER A 36 15.23 6.43 -5.92
CA SER A 36 15.85 5.22 -6.46
C SER A 36 16.37 5.46 -7.88
N GLY A 37 17.30 4.60 -8.33
CA GLY A 37 17.75 4.63 -9.72
C GLY A 37 16.60 4.46 -10.71
N ASP A 38 15.69 3.57 -10.43
CA ASP A 38 14.49 3.31 -11.25
C ASP A 38 13.59 4.55 -11.38
N MET A 39 13.39 5.26 -10.29
CA MET A 39 12.68 6.55 -10.29
C MET A 39 13.37 7.55 -11.22
N THR A 40 14.69 7.70 -11.10
CA THR A 40 15.46 8.69 -11.86
C THR A 40 15.50 8.36 -13.35
N TRP A 41 15.74 7.08 -13.70
CA TRP A 41 15.97 6.69 -15.08
C TRP A 41 14.67 6.52 -15.89
N PHE A 42 13.59 6.11 -15.24
CA PHE A 42 12.35 5.76 -15.94
C PHE A 42 11.17 6.63 -15.52
N LEU A 43 10.77 6.58 -14.25
CA LEU A 43 9.50 7.15 -13.81
C LEU A 43 9.41 8.66 -13.99
N LEU A 44 10.47 9.41 -13.68
CA LEU A 44 10.49 10.85 -13.85
C LEU A 44 10.45 11.24 -15.34
N GLY A 45 11.17 10.50 -16.18
CA GLY A 45 11.16 10.72 -17.62
C GLY A 45 9.79 10.45 -18.25
N TRP A 46 9.09 9.42 -17.80
CA TRP A 46 7.73 9.12 -18.27
C TRP A 46 6.71 10.15 -17.80
N PHE A 47 6.80 10.57 -16.54
CA PHE A 47 5.97 11.66 -16.03
C PHE A 47 6.11 12.92 -16.88
N GLN A 48 7.36 13.34 -17.16
CA GLN A 48 7.63 14.52 -17.96
C GLN A 48 7.08 14.38 -19.39
N LYS A 49 7.30 13.22 -20.03
CA LYS A 49 6.72 12.96 -21.37
C LYS A 49 5.21 13.04 -21.39
N ILE A 50 4.55 12.51 -20.38
CA ILE A 50 3.10 12.58 -20.24
C ILE A 50 2.64 14.04 -20.06
N ALA A 51 3.32 14.79 -19.21
CA ALA A 51 3.02 16.21 -18.96
C ALA A 51 3.18 17.05 -20.23
N ASP A 52 4.31 16.94 -20.91
CA ASP A 52 4.65 17.71 -22.12
C ASP A 52 3.71 17.42 -23.30
N ASN A 53 3.15 16.21 -23.34
CA ASN A 53 2.20 15.79 -24.39
C ASN A 53 0.73 15.95 -23.99
N GLY A 54 0.43 16.78 -22.99
CA GLY A 54 -0.93 17.14 -22.61
C GLY A 54 -1.64 16.13 -21.70
N GLY A 55 -0.89 15.47 -20.81
CA GLY A 55 -1.45 14.59 -19.78
C GLY A 55 -2.21 13.40 -20.36
N ILE A 56 -3.51 13.34 -20.16
CA ILE A 56 -4.37 12.24 -20.67
C ILE A 56 -4.29 12.11 -22.21
N HIS A 57 -4.07 13.19 -22.94
CA HIS A 57 -3.93 13.13 -24.40
C HIS A 57 -2.71 12.32 -24.86
N SER A 58 -1.66 12.26 -24.06
CA SER A 58 -0.45 11.46 -24.33
C SER A 58 -0.72 9.97 -24.38
N LEU A 59 -1.79 9.50 -23.73
CA LEU A 59 -2.14 8.07 -23.62
C LEU A 59 -2.62 7.44 -24.94
N LYS A 60 -2.76 8.22 -26.01
CA LYS A 60 -2.97 7.68 -27.37
C LYS A 60 -1.78 6.83 -27.84
N ASN A 61 -0.60 7.13 -27.30
CA ASN A 61 0.63 6.38 -27.52
C ASN A 61 1.12 5.83 -26.19
N GLN A 62 1.67 4.64 -26.21
CA GLN A 62 2.25 4.06 -24.98
C GLN A 62 3.46 4.89 -24.52
N VAL A 63 3.47 5.25 -23.27
CA VAL A 63 4.59 5.94 -22.61
C VAL A 63 5.15 5.03 -21.52
N GLY A 64 6.34 4.48 -21.73
CA GLY A 64 6.95 3.52 -20.80
C GLY A 64 6.37 2.12 -20.89
N ASP A 65 6.76 1.26 -19.96
CA ASP A 65 6.51 -0.19 -19.99
C ASP A 65 5.34 -0.64 -19.08
N TYR A 66 4.73 0.31 -18.35
CA TYR A 66 3.60 0.00 -17.48
C TYR A 66 2.27 -0.02 -18.24
N ASN A 67 1.29 -0.72 -17.65
CA ASN A 67 -0.05 -0.83 -18.23
C ASN A 67 -0.78 0.53 -18.27
N ILE A 68 -1.80 0.60 -19.11
CA ILE A 68 -2.57 1.82 -19.36
C ILE A 68 -3.22 2.38 -18.08
N LEU A 69 -3.66 1.54 -17.14
CA LEU A 69 -4.27 1.99 -15.90
C LEU A 69 -3.28 2.81 -15.06
N TYR A 70 -2.05 2.30 -14.91
CA TYR A 70 -1.01 3.02 -14.19
C TYR A 70 -0.65 4.34 -14.88
N GLN A 71 -0.48 4.31 -16.19
CA GLN A 71 -0.21 5.51 -16.99
C GLN A 71 -1.33 6.55 -16.88
N THR A 72 -2.60 6.11 -16.80
CA THR A 72 -3.74 7.00 -16.59
C THR A 72 -3.66 7.71 -15.24
N ILE A 73 -3.31 7.00 -14.17
CA ILE A 73 -3.13 7.60 -12.84
C ILE A 73 -1.99 8.63 -12.87
N VAL A 74 -0.87 8.30 -13.52
CA VAL A 74 0.25 9.22 -13.68
C VAL A 74 -0.16 10.45 -14.49
N ALA A 75 -0.93 10.27 -15.57
CA ALA A 75 -1.44 11.38 -16.37
C ALA A 75 -2.36 12.30 -15.57
N LEU A 76 -3.19 11.77 -14.68
CA LEU A 76 -4.00 12.59 -13.78
C LEU A 76 -3.13 13.43 -12.82
N PHE A 77 -2.03 12.87 -12.34
CA PHE A 77 -1.12 13.61 -11.46
C PHE A 77 -0.46 14.81 -12.15
N THR A 78 -0.25 14.77 -13.48
CA THR A 78 0.33 15.90 -14.21
C THR A 78 -0.52 17.18 -14.16
N TYR A 79 -1.82 17.07 -13.90
CA TYR A 79 -2.72 18.22 -13.71
C TYR A 79 -2.68 18.83 -12.31
N ILE A 80 -2.09 18.11 -11.33
CA ILE A 80 -2.02 18.59 -9.93
C ILE A 80 -0.76 19.43 -9.73
N GLY A 81 0.33 19.13 -10.45
CA GLY A 81 1.61 19.86 -10.39
C GLY A 81 2.80 18.99 -10.74
N ASP A 82 3.97 19.52 -10.52
CA ASP A 82 5.27 18.98 -10.93
C ASP A 82 5.98 18.10 -9.87
N LYS A 83 5.33 17.86 -8.73
CA LYS A 83 5.90 17.07 -7.61
C LYS A 83 5.81 15.56 -7.84
N SER A 84 6.25 15.09 -9.00
CA SER A 84 6.15 13.70 -9.46
C SER A 84 6.68 12.67 -8.46
N ILE A 85 7.81 12.92 -7.81
CA ILE A 85 8.40 12.01 -6.81
C ILE A 85 7.40 11.70 -5.68
N TYR A 86 6.74 12.73 -5.16
CA TYR A 86 5.79 12.57 -4.07
C TYR A 86 4.50 11.86 -4.52
N TYR A 87 4.04 12.12 -5.74
CA TYR A 87 2.86 11.44 -6.29
C TYR A 87 3.09 9.94 -6.44
N TYR A 88 4.23 9.53 -6.97
CA TYR A 88 4.61 8.11 -7.05
C TYR A 88 4.69 7.46 -5.66
N LYS A 89 5.28 8.15 -4.67
CA LYS A 89 5.38 7.64 -3.30
C LYS A 89 4.01 7.51 -2.63
N ILE A 90 3.14 8.51 -2.77
CA ILE A 90 1.78 8.46 -2.23
C ILE A 90 1.01 7.30 -2.86
N LEU A 91 1.11 7.12 -4.17
CA LEU A 91 0.46 6.02 -4.87
C LEU A 91 0.94 4.65 -4.36
N SER A 92 2.26 4.48 -4.20
CA SER A 92 2.84 3.25 -3.65
C SER A 92 2.36 2.99 -2.22
N ILE A 93 2.38 4.00 -1.36
CA ILE A 93 1.90 3.88 0.03
C ILE A 93 0.41 3.49 0.06
N PHE A 94 -0.41 4.10 -0.78
CA PHE A 94 -1.83 3.77 -0.87
C PHE A 94 -2.05 2.29 -1.21
N PHE A 95 -1.37 1.77 -2.23
CA PHE A 95 -1.50 0.36 -2.61
C PHE A 95 -0.89 -0.59 -1.57
N ASP A 96 0.19 -0.22 -0.89
CA ASP A 96 0.74 -0.99 0.22
C ASP A 96 -0.31 -1.19 1.33
N PHE A 97 -1.03 -0.13 1.72
CA PHE A 97 -2.10 -0.24 2.72
C PHE A 97 -3.28 -1.08 2.20
N CYS A 98 -3.68 -0.91 0.95
CA CYS A 98 -4.73 -1.74 0.35
C CYS A 98 -4.34 -3.23 0.38
N MET A 99 -3.10 -3.56 0.02
CA MET A 99 -2.58 -4.92 0.09
C MET A 99 -2.53 -5.46 1.52
N ALA A 100 -2.07 -4.67 2.48
CA ALA A 100 -2.01 -5.07 3.88
C ALA A 100 -3.42 -5.38 4.45
N ILE A 101 -4.40 -4.53 4.16
CA ILE A 101 -5.79 -4.73 4.58
C ILE A 101 -6.37 -5.99 3.92
N SER A 102 -6.16 -6.16 2.60
CA SER A 102 -6.65 -7.32 1.87
C SER A 102 -6.04 -8.63 2.41
N ALA A 103 -4.74 -8.63 2.69
CA ALA A 103 -4.04 -9.76 3.29
C ALA A 103 -4.59 -10.09 4.70
N ALA A 104 -4.87 -9.07 5.51
CA ALA A 104 -5.45 -9.27 6.84
C ALA A 104 -6.86 -9.87 6.77
N ILE A 105 -7.72 -9.37 5.87
CA ILE A 105 -9.07 -9.92 5.64
C ILE A 105 -8.97 -11.38 5.20
N PHE A 106 -8.11 -11.67 4.23
CA PHE A 106 -7.92 -13.02 3.73
C PHE A 106 -7.42 -13.99 4.81
N ALA A 107 -6.45 -13.57 5.63
CA ALA A 107 -5.96 -14.37 6.76
C ALA A 107 -7.08 -14.64 7.79
N CYS A 108 -7.92 -13.66 8.07
CA CYS A 108 -9.07 -13.84 8.96
C CYS A 108 -10.08 -14.87 8.42
N GLU A 109 -10.38 -14.83 7.12
CA GLU A 109 -11.31 -15.78 6.51
C GLU A 109 -10.76 -17.21 6.48
N LEU A 110 -9.47 -17.39 6.19
CA LEU A 110 -8.81 -18.69 6.26
C LEU A 110 -8.86 -19.27 7.69
N SER A 111 -8.58 -18.44 8.70
CA SER A 111 -8.61 -18.86 10.10
C SER A 111 -10.04 -19.28 10.56
N LYS A 112 -11.08 -18.60 10.11
CA LYS A 112 -12.48 -18.98 10.38
C LYS A 112 -12.80 -20.33 9.73
N LYS A 113 -12.40 -20.53 8.48
CA LYS A 113 -12.63 -21.79 7.76
C LYS A 113 -11.97 -22.96 8.48
N GLU A 114 -10.69 -22.83 8.84
CA GLU A 114 -9.96 -23.88 9.58
C GLU A 114 -10.62 -24.23 10.92
N LYS A 115 -11.14 -23.23 11.64
CA LYS A 115 -11.86 -23.46 12.90
C LYS A 115 -13.16 -24.24 12.67
N ASN A 116 -13.93 -23.91 11.64
CA ASN A 116 -15.16 -24.59 11.29
C ASN A 116 -14.90 -26.04 10.87
N ASP A 117 -13.87 -26.28 10.06
CA ASP A 117 -13.49 -27.64 9.63
C ASP A 117 -13.09 -28.51 10.84
N LYS A 118 -12.32 -27.98 11.77
CA LYS A 118 -11.95 -28.69 13.01
C LYS A 118 -13.17 -29.05 13.87
N VAL A 119 -14.17 -28.18 13.95
CA VAL A 119 -15.45 -28.47 14.67
C VAL A 119 -16.22 -29.57 13.94
N PHE A 120 -16.35 -29.49 12.63
CA PHE A 120 -17.04 -30.49 11.82
C PHE A 120 -16.42 -31.89 11.95
N PHE A 121 -15.09 -32.01 11.88
CA PHE A 121 -14.40 -33.29 12.06
C PHE A 121 -14.50 -33.84 13.49
N ARG A 122 -14.64 -32.98 14.50
CA ARG A 122 -14.84 -33.42 15.90
C ARG A 122 -16.24 -33.99 16.13
N CYS A 123 -17.26 -33.38 15.54
CA CYS A 123 -18.63 -33.88 15.62
C CYS A 123 -18.86 -35.20 14.87
N ARG A 124 -18.02 -35.56 13.90
CA ARG A 124 -18.16 -36.79 13.11
C ARG A 124 -17.50 -38.01 13.76
N ARG A 125 -16.81 -37.84 14.90
CA ARG A 125 -16.14 -38.93 15.65
C ARG A 125 -16.92 -39.36 16.90
N VAL A 126 -18.12 -38.87 17.09
CA VAL A 126 -19.10 -39.29 18.11
C VAL A 126 -20.20 -40.07 17.42
#